data_8a1c710ce7f00e2cdd8d199f1b4c19b8
#
_entry.id   8a1c710ce7f00e2cdd8d199f1b4c19b8
#
_cell.length_a   1.000
_cell.length_b   1.000
_cell.length_c   1.000
_cell.angle_alpha   90.00
_cell.angle_beta   90.00
_cell.angle_gamma   90.00
#
_symmetry.space_group_name_H-M   'P 1'
#
loop_
_entity.id
_entity.type
_entity.pdbx_description
1 polymer ?
#
loop_
_entity_poly.entity_id
_entity_poly.type
_entity_poly.pdbx_seq_one_letter_code
_entity_poly.pdbx_strand_id
1 'polypeptide(L)'
;MDIKLIASDLDGTIIDRDNFIAPENFQAIDKIHNKNIYFTICTGKSYSVAKNLCDRFHADFGIFGNGTQVIDLKNEKELIRKTLSREDLLYIATFAKRFDLHIHLYTYNELITEELKYLDLRNFKLQTLAGSSNLKFKIVKDICDYINEYNPEVFSAVISKESTLKEFFSFFNINENITYTYINKKGKYRDNIIDKEYEYLNISPTHITKDEGLTFLSEYLNIPKEDMMAIGDNINDLEMIQNAGIGVAVVDATDDVKAVATYVTEKRVSEGAFAEAINKFLN
;
A
#
# COMPACT_ATOMS: atom_id res chain seq x y z
N MET A 1 -1.96 25.02 15.86
CA MET A 1 -1.10 24.01 15.23
C MET A 1 -1.01 24.39 13.76
N ASP A 2 0.17 24.50 13.20
CA ASP A 2 0.41 24.97 11.84
C ASP A 2 0.73 23.75 10.96
N ILE A 3 -0.31 23.15 10.36
CA ILE A 3 -0.15 21.94 9.54
C ILE A 3 0.60 22.31 8.27
N LYS A 4 1.71 21.63 8.00
CA LYS A 4 2.58 21.84 6.82
C LYS A 4 2.60 20.67 5.86
N LEU A 5 2.25 19.47 6.33
CA LEU A 5 2.17 18.25 5.52
C LEU A 5 0.97 17.41 5.94
N ILE A 6 0.24 16.90 4.94
CA ILE A 6 -0.86 15.96 5.14
C ILE A 6 -0.53 14.67 4.38
N ALA A 7 -0.48 13.56 5.12
CA ALA A 7 -0.27 12.23 4.61
C ALA A 7 -1.59 11.44 4.66
N SER A 8 -2.01 10.84 3.57
CA SER A 8 -3.24 10.05 3.54
C SER A 8 -3.05 8.71 2.85
N ASP A 9 -3.60 7.65 3.44
CA ASP A 9 -3.84 6.42 2.71
C ASP A 9 -4.87 6.65 1.60
N LEU A 10 -4.96 5.71 0.66
CA LEU A 10 -5.88 5.72 -0.48
C LEU A 10 -7.09 4.83 -0.24
N ASP A 11 -6.87 3.52 -0.16
CA ASP A 11 -7.93 2.52 -0.19
C ASP A 11 -8.58 2.36 1.18
N GLY A 12 -9.84 2.71 1.31
CA GLY A 12 -10.52 2.73 2.61
C GLY A 12 -10.39 4.08 3.33
N THR A 13 -9.74 5.06 2.73
CA THR A 13 -9.55 6.41 3.31
C THR A 13 -10.04 7.52 2.38
N ILE A 14 -9.47 7.69 1.18
CA ILE A 14 -9.96 8.61 0.14
C ILE A 14 -10.90 7.91 -0.82
N ILE A 15 -10.64 6.62 -1.09
CA ILE A 15 -11.32 5.77 -2.05
C ILE A 15 -12.02 4.66 -1.29
N ASP A 16 -13.31 4.47 -1.55
CA ASP A 16 -14.06 3.39 -0.94
C ASP A 16 -13.83 2.03 -1.63
N ARG A 17 -14.44 0.98 -1.10
CA ARG A 17 -14.30 -0.40 -1.60
C ARG A 17 -14.88 -0.61 -3.01
N ASP A 18 -15.74 0.28 -3.48
CA ASP A 18 -16.33 0.27 -4.82
C ASP A 18 -15.55 1.18 -5.79
N ASN A 19 -14.36 1.65 -5.40
CA ASN A 19 -13.51 2.62 -6.10
C ASN A 19 -14.16 3.99 -6.31
N PHE A 20 -15.13 4.34 -5.48
CA PHE A 20 -15.76 5.65 -5.51
C PHE A 20 -14.94 6.65 -4.67
N ILE A 21 -14.85 7.88 -5.19
CA ILE A 21 -14.21 9.02 -4.53
C ILE A 21 -15.28 10.08 -4.34
N ALA A 22 -15.56 10.42 -3.09
CA ALA A 22 -16.54 11.46 -2.78
C ALA A 22 -16.11 12.80 -3.40
N PRO A 23 -17.01 13.53 -4.10
CA PRO A 23 -16.66 14.80 -4.77
C PRO A 23 -16.05 15.84 -3.82
N GLU A 24 -16.46 15.85 -2.57
CA GLU A 24 -15.97 16.74 -1.52
C GLU A 24 -14.46 16.54 -1.25
N ASN A 25 -13.93 15.34 -1.48
CA ASN A 25 -12.51 15.05 -1.29
C ASN A 25 -11.64 15.86 -2.25
N PHE A 26 -12.08 16.13 -3.48
CA PHE A 26 -11.36 17.00 -4.42
C PHE A 26 -11.30 18.44 -3.92
N GLN A 27 -12.41 18.97 -3.40
CA GLN A 27 -12.45 20.32 -2.83
C GLN A 27 -11.53 20.43 -1.59
N ALA A 28 -11.46 19.37 -0.80
CA ALA A 28 -10.56 19.32 0.34
C ALA A 28 -9.09 19.32 -0.09
N ILE A 29 -8.74 18.60 -1.15
CA ILE A 29 -7.39 18.60 -1.73
C ILE A 29 -7.04 19.98 -2.29
N ASP A 30 -7.94 20.62 -3.01
CA ASP A 30 -7.76 22.01 -3.49
C ASP A 30 -7.50 22.97 -2.32
N LYS A 31 -8.20 22.78 -1.18
CA LYS A 31 -7.98 23.58 0.02
C LYS A 31 -6.58 23.38 0.62
N ILE A 32 -6.06 22.15 0.62
CA ILE A 32 -4.69 21.82 1.06
C ILE A 32 -3.69 22.62 0.22
N HIS A 33 -3.79 22.53 -1.11
CA HIS A 33 -2.89 23.22 -2.02
C HIS A 33 -2.98 24.76 -1.91
N ASN A 34 -4.20 25.30 -1.78
CA ASN A 34 -4.41 26.75 -1.61
C ASN A 34 -3.81 27.31 -0.32
N LYS A 35 -3.57 26.46 0.67
CA LYS A 35 -2.87 26.81 1.90
C LYS A 35 -1.35 26.56 1.87
N ASN A 36 -0.82 26.13 0.72
CA ASN A 36 0.59 25.72 0.52
C ASN A 36 1.04 24.64 1.51
N ILE A 37 0.15 23.68 1.79
CA ILE A 37 0.43 22.51 2.61
C ILE A 37 0.80 21.37 1.66
N TYR A 38 1.87 20.65 1.95
CA TYR A 38 2.24 19.46 1.15
C TYR A 38 1.21 18.35 1.31
N PHE A 39 0.85 17.73 0.20
CA PHE A 39 -0.05 16.58 0.18
C PHE A 39 0.72 15.33 -0.25
N THR A 40 0.69 14.30 0.59
CA THR A 40 1.41 13.03 0.41
C THR A 40 0.44 11.86 0.40
N ILE A 41 0.51 11.03 -0.63
CA ILE A 41 -0.18 9.74 -0.70
C ILE A 41 0.69 8.67 -0.06
N CYS A 42 0.11 7.89 0.89
CA CYS A 42 0.77 6.79 1.59
C CYS A 42 0.02 5.48 1.32
N THR A 43 0.53 4.60 0.45
CA THR A 43 -0.23 3.41 0.03
C THR A 43 0.63 2.15 -0.07
N GLY A 44 0.00 0.97 0.11
CA GLY A 44 0.63 -0.31 -0.21
C GLY A 44 0.79 -0.59 -1.71
N LYS A 45 0.10 0.20 -2.57
CA LYS A 45 0.25 0.09 -4.03
C LYS A 45 1.65 0.53 -4.47
N SER A 46 2.15 -0.01 -5.60
CA SER A 46 3.30 0.56 -6.29
C SER A 46 2.94 1.89 -6.95
N TYR A 47 3.93 2.73 -7.23
CA TYR A 47 3.71 3.99 -7.94
C TYR A 47 3.03 3.78 -9.30
N SER A 48 3.42 2.76 -10.06
CA SER A 48 2.81 2.45 -11.36
C SER A 48 1.30 2.19 -11.27
N VAL A 49 0.82 1.66 -10.15
CA VAL A 49 -0.62 1.44 -9.89
C VAL A 49 -1.30 2.73 -9.41
N ALA A 50 -0.63 3.50 -8.56
CA ALA A 50 -1.21 4.71 -7.95
C ALA A 50 -1.05 5.97 -8.79
N LYS A 51 -0.21 5.96 -9.84
CA LYS A 51 0.17 7.15 -10.62
C LYS A 51 -1.02 7.99 -11.06
N ASN A 52 -2.03 7.38 -11.65
CA ASN A 52 -3.21 8.11 -12.13
C ASN A 52 -3.95 8.86 -11.00
N LEU A 53 -3.92 8.30 -9.77
CA LEU A 53 -4.52 8.95 -8.60
C LEU A 53 -3.61 10.07 -8.07
N CYS A 54 -2.29 9.85 -8.06
CA CYS A 54 -1.33 10.89 -7.70
C CYS A 54 -1.47 12.11 -8.61
N ASP A 55 -1.53 11.89 -9.92
CA ASP A 55 -1.71 12.94 -10.92
C ASP A 55 -3.06 13.67 -10.72
N ARG A 56 -4.13 12.91 -10.48
CA ARG A 56 -5.48 13.43 -10.31
C ARG A 56 -5.65 14.24 -9.02
N PHE A 57 -4.91 13.89 -7.98
CA PHE A 57 -4.92 14.58 -6.69
C PHE A 57 -3.81 15.64 -6.59
N HIS A 58 -2.99 15.81 -7.62
CA HIS A 58 -1.84 16.71 -7.62
C HIS A 58 -0.95 16.51 -6.38
N ALA A 59 -0.72 15.25 -5.98
CA ALA A 59 0.07 14.95 -4.82
C ALA A 59 1.53 15.41 -5.00
N ASP A 60 2.09 16.07 -3.96
CA ASP A 60 3.47 16.57 -3.99
C ASP A 60 4.47 15.42 -3.81
N PHE A 61 4.13 14.48 -2.93
CA PHE A 61 4.94 13.29 -2.61
C PHE A 61 4.09 12.03 -2.62
N GLY A 62 4.77 10.89 -2.76
CA GLY A 62 4.14 9.58 -2.61
C GLY A 62 5.03 8.62 -1.85
N ILE A 63 4.43 7.88 -0.92
CA ILE A 63 5.01 6.77 -0.17
C ILE A 63 4.29 5.52 -0.65
N PHE A 64 5.00 4.68 -1.42
CA PHE A 64 4.44 3.51 -2.11
C PHE A 64 5.01 2.21 -1.54
N GLY A 65 4.30 1.08 -1.78
CA GLY A 65 4.71 -0.22 -1.29
C GLY A 65 4.89 -0.24 0.23
N ASN A 66 4.02 0.46 0.98
CA ASN A 66 4.11 0.66 2.43
C ASN A 66 5.44 1.30 2.90
N GLY A 67 6.10 2.11 2.08
CA GLY A 67 7.36 2.77 2.43
C GLY A 67 8.59 2.29 1.65
N THR A 68 8.47 1.23 0.84
CA THR A 68 9.58 0.72 0.03
C THR A 68 10.05 1.72 -1.03
N GLN A 69 9.17 2.64 -1.43
CA GLN A 69 9.49 3.70 -2.39
C GLN A 69 8.92 5.03 -1.92
N VAL A 70 9.75 6.08 -1.94
CA VAL A 70 9.33 7.46 -1.70
C VAL A 70 9.72 8.29 -2.92
N ILE A 71 8.76 9.04 -3.45
CA ILE A 71 8.94 9.86 -4.66
C ILE A 71 8.52 11.30 -4.37
N ASP A 72 9.36 12.25 -4.74
CA ASP A 72 9.00 13.64 -4.96
C ASP A 72 8.32 13.71 -6.34
N LEU A 73 6.99 13.73 -6.34
CA LEU A 73 6.18 13.65 -7.55
C LEU A 73 6.24 14.95 -8.36
N LYS A 74 6.40 16.06 -7.67
CA LYS A 74 6.51 17.40 -8.30
C LYS A 74 7.79 17.55 -9.10
N ASN A 75 8.91 17.01 -8.60
CA ASN A 75 10.21 17.09 -9.24
C ASN A 75 10.56 15.79 -9.99
N GLU A 76 9.67 14.80 -10.02
CA GLU A 76 9.86 13.48 -10.64
C GLU A 76 11.15 12.79 -10.12
N LYS A 77 11.45 12.97 -8.82
CA LYS A 77 12.66 12.46 -8.19
C LYS A 77 12.35 11.33 -7.23
N GLU A 78 12.94 10.18 -7.46
CA GLU A 78 12.89 9.08 -6.50
C GLU A 78 13.86 9.37 -5.35
N LEU A 79 13.35 9.33 -4.11
CA LEU A 79 14.09 9.63 -2.89
C LEU A 79 14.50 8.36 -2.14
N ILE A 80 13.63 7.35 -2.12
CA ILE A 80 13.88 6.03 -1.54
C ILE A 80 13.44 4.96 -2.52
N ARG A 81 14.27 3.90 -2.63
CA ARG A 81 13.92 2.62 -3.25
C ARG A 81 14.53 1.50 -2.43
N LYS A 82 13.70 0.59 -1.91
CA LYS A 82 14.13 -0.58 -1.16
C LYS A 82 13.53 -1.84 -1.76
N THR A 83 14.36 -2.85 -1.97
CA THR A 83 13.97 -4.11 -2.59
C THR A 83 14.49 -5.30 -1.78
N LEU A 84 13.87 -6.45 -1.95
CA LEU A 84 14.35 -7.71 -1.44
C LEU A 84 15.70 -8.05 -2.13
N SER A 85 16.62 -8.62 -1.37
CA SER A 85 17.87 -9.11 -1.93
C SER A 85 17.62 -10.31 -2.85
N ARG A 86 18.55 -10.57 -3.77
CA ARG A 86 18.49 -11.77 -4.61
C ARG A 86 18.45 -13.05 -3.80
N GLU A 87 19.19 -13.10 -2.70
CA GLU A 87 19.27 -14.25 -1.79
C GLU A 87 17.92 -14.49 -1.11
N ASP A 88 17.28 -13.43 -0.58
CA ASP A 88 15.95 -13.51 0.02
C ASP A 88 14.89 -13.91 -1.01
N LEU A 89 14.95 -13.37 -2.22
CA LEU A 89 14.03 -13.74 -3.30
C LEU A 89 14.14 -15.22 -3.67
N LEU A 90 15.35 -15.74 -3.81
CA LEU A 90 15.59 -17.15 -4.10
C LEU A 90 15.14 -18.04 -2.95
N TYR A 91 15.37 -17.63 -1.71
CA TYR A 91 14.86 -18.31 -0.53
C TYR A 91 13.34 -18.42 -0.55
N ILE A 92 12.63 -17.28 -0.75
CA ILE A 92 11.16 -17.21 -0.80
C ILE A 92 10.62 -18.07 -1.96
N ALA A 93 11.21 -17.95 -3.15
CA ALA A 93 10.77 -18.70 -4.33
C ALA A 93 11.00 -20.22 -4.18
N THR A 94 12.14 -20.62 -3.63
CA THR A 94 12.45 -22.03 -3.36
C THR A 94 11.51 -22.60 -2.29
N PHE A 95 11.21 -21.82 -1.25
CA PHE A 95 10.22 -22.20 -0.24
C PHE A 95 8.85 -22.42 -0.85
N ALA A 96 8.37 -21.47 -1.67
CA ALA A 96 7.09 -21.58 -2.34
C ALA A 96 7.01 -22.85 -3.20
N LYS A 97 8.04 -23.15 -3.99
CA LYS A 97 8.10 -24.36 -4.81
C LYS A 97 8.12 -25.65 -3.98
N ARG A 98 8.91 -25.68 -2.91
CA ARG A 98 9.02 -26.85 -2.02
C ARG A 98 7.67 -27.29 -1.47
N PHE A 99 6.79 -26.35 -1.18
CA PHE A 99 5.49 -26.59 -0.55
C PHE A 99 4.29 -26.44 -1.51
N ASP A 100 4.55 -26.37 -2.82
CA ASP A 100 3.52 -26.19 -3.87
C ASP A 100 2.61 -24.97 -3.56
N LEU A 101 3.24 -23.87 -3.19
CA LEU A 101 2.58 -22.59 -2.94
C LEU A 101 2.64 -21.75 -4.21
N HIS A 102 1.57 -21.01 -4.49
CA HIS A 102 1.61 -20.01 -5.54
C HIS A 102 2.48 -18.83 -5.12
N ILE A 103 3.29 -18.31 -6.04
CA ILE A 103 4.14 -17.15 -5.82
C ILE A 103 3.95 -16.11 -6.92
N HIS A 104 3.92 -14.83 -6.53
CA HIS A 104 4.10 -13.73 -7.45
C HIS A 104 4.95 -12.62 -6.80
N LEU A 105 5.67 -11.89 -7.65
CA LEU A 105 6.59 -10.85 -7.25
C LEU A 105 6.11 -9.51 -7.77
N TYR A 106 6.10 -8.49 -6.90
CA TYR A 106 5.83 -7.11 -7.28
C TYR A 106 7.14 -6.36 -7.44
N THR A 107 7.41 -5.92 -8.65
CA THR A 107 8.37 -4.84 -8.92
C THR A 107 7.62 -3.51 -9.00
N TYR A 108 8.34 -2.41 -9.12
CA TYR A 108 7.70 -1.10 -9.23
C TYR A 108 6.85 -0.93 -10.50
N ASN A 109 7.07 -1.74 -11.54
CA ASN A 109 6.39 -1.64 -12.82
C ASN A 109 5.71 -2.94 -13.29
N GLU A 110 6.04 -4.07 -12.68
CA GLU A 110 5.60 -5.38 -13.15
C GLU A 110 5.14 -6.27 -12.00
N LEU A 111 4.14 -7.10 -12.27
CA LEU A 111 3.83 -8.29 -11.49
C LEU A 111 4.37 -9.50 -12.26
N ILE A 112 5.25 -10.27 -11.63
CA ILE A 112 5.92 -11.44 -12.21
C ILE A 112 5.38 -12.68 -11.52
N THR A 113 4.94 -13.67 -12.29
CA THR A 113 4.40 -14.94 -11.77
C THR A 113 4.55 -16.05 -12.79
N GLU A 114 4.47 -17.32 -12.36
CA GLU A 114 4.43 -18.47 -13.27
C GLU A 114 3.02 -18.69 -13.84
N GLU A 115 1.98 -18.32 -13.07
CA GLU A 115 0.58 -18.45 -13.49
C GLU A 115 -0.32 -17.40 -12.83
N LEU A 116 -1.49 -17.14 -13.42
CA LEU A 116 -2.56 -16.34 -12.83
C LEU A 116 -3.58 -17.25 -12.14
N LYS A 117 -3.20 -17.80 -10.99
CA LYS A 117 -3.96 -18.83 -10.28
C LYS A 117 -5.26 -18.32 -9.72
N TYR A 118 -5.25 -17.13 -9.12
CA TYR A 118 -6.41 -16.58 -8.42
C TYR A 118 -7.23 -15.62 -9.28
N LEU A 119 -8.53 -15.56 -9.01
CA LEU A 119 -9.45 -14.66 -9.71
C LEU A 119 -9.05 -13.19 -9.53
N ASP A 120 -8.58 -12.81 -8.34
CA ASP A 120 -8.10 -11.45 -8.06
C ASP A 120 -6.95 -11.04 -9.00
N LEU A 121 -5.98 -11.92 -9.23
CA LEU A 121 -4.89 -11.65 -10.17
C LEU A 121 -5.38 -11.52 -11.62
N ARG A 122 -6.36 -12.34 -12.01
CA ARG A 122 -6.99 -12.26 -13.34
C ARG A 122 -7.77 -10.97 -13.50
N ASN A 123 -8.56 -10.58 -12.50
CA ASN A 123 -9.32 -9.33 -12.49
C ASN A 123 -8.39 -8.13 -12.49
N PHE A 124 -7.32 -8.16 -11.72
CA PHE A 124 -6.32 -7.10 -11.69
C PHE A 124 -5.64 -6.94 -13.04
N LYS A 125 -5.31 -8.06 -13.73
CA LYS A 125 -4.83 -8.01 -15.11
C LYS A 125 -5.85 -7.37 -16.07
N LEU A 126 -7.13 -7.71 -15.95
CA LEU A 126 -8.18 -7.12 -16.78
C LEU A 126 -8.34 -5.61 -16.53
N GLN A 127 -8.27 -5.16 -15.27
CA GLN A 127 -8.28 -3.73 -14.92
C GLN A 127 -7.07 -3.00 -15.53
N THR A 128 -5.89 -3.62 -15.51
CA THR A 128 -4.69 -3.06 -16.15
C THR A 128 -4.86 -2.96 -17.67
N LEU A 129 -5.40 -4.00 -18.32
CA LEU A 129 -5.71 -3.97 -19.76
C LEU A 129 -6.77 -2.91 -20.12
N ALA A 130 -7.68 -2.60 -19.19
CA ALA A 130 -8.66 -1.51 -19.35
C ALA A 130 -8.08 -0.11 -19.10
N GLY A 131 -6.77 0.02 -18.83
CA GLY A 131 -6.08 1.30 -18.64
C GLY A 131 -6.25 1.91 -17.25
N SER A 132 -6.79 1.18 -16.28
CA SER A 132 -6.94 1.65 -14.90
C SER A 132 -5.67 1.54 -14.06
N SER A 133 -4.63 0.87 -14.58
CA SER A 133 -3.32 0.71 -13.94
C SER A 133 -2.21 0.61 -15.00
N ASN A 134 -1.03 1.12 -14.69
CA ASN A 134 0.17 1.02 -15.54
C ASN A 134 1.03 -0.21 -15.23
N LEU A 135 0.60 -1.08 -14.32
CA LEU A 135 1.33 -2.29 -13.94
C LEU A 135 1.32 -3.30 -15.08
N LYS A 136 2.48 -3.78 -15.48
CA LYS A 136 2.62 -4.83 -16.48
C LYS A 136 2.56 -6.21 -15.84
N PHE A 137 2.07 -7.21 -16.57
CA PHE A 137 2.07 -8.61 -16.15
C PHE A 137 3.11 -9.39 -16.94
N LYS A 138 3.99 -10.08 -16.22
CA LYS A 138 5.00 -10.94 -16.79
C LYS A 138 4.83 -12.38 -16.31
N ILE A 139 4.49 -13.27 -17.24
CA ILE A 139 4.40 -14.71 -16.95
C ILE A 139 5.72 -15.34 -17.35
N VAL A 140 6.37 -16.01 -16.40
CA VAL A 140 7.65 -16.68 -16.57
C VAL A 140 7.48 -18.19 -16.46
N LYS A 141 8.40 -18.95 -17.04
CA LYS A 141 8.34 -20.42 -17.00
C LYS A 141 8.75 -20.96 -15.63
N ASP A 142 9.77 -20.37 -15.03
CA ASP A 142 10.32 -20.71 -13.73
C ASP A 142 10.79 -19.44 -13.04
N ILE A 143 10.27 -19.20 -11.83
CA ILE A 143 10.55 -17.96 -11.13
C ILE A 143 11.95 -17.91 -10.54
N CYS A 144 12.52 -19.07 -10.13
CA CYS A 144 13.89 -19.13 -9.63
C CYS A 144 14.90 -18.88 -10.74
N ASP A 145 14.69 -19.47 -11.92
CA ASP A 145 15.52 -19.23 -13.10
C ASP A 145 15.46 -17.75 -13.49
N TYR A 146 14.25 -17.18 -13.47
CA TYR A 146 14.06 -15.75 -13.77
C TYR A 146 14.80 -14.83 -12.78
N ILE A 147 14.71 -15.11 -11.48
CA ILE A 147 15.44 -14.35 -10.45
C ILE A 147 16.95 -14.46 -10.70
N ASN A 148 17.44 -15.66 -11.02
CA ASN A 148 18.85 -15.90 -11.27
C ASN A 148 19.38 -15.15 -12.49
N GLU A 149 18.61 -15.10 -13.57
CA GLU A 149 19.00 -14.50 -14.84
C GLU A 149 18.89 -12.96 -14.82
N TYR A 150 17.78 -12.42 -14.25
CA TYR A 150 17.45 -11.01 -14.40
C TYR A 150 17.62 -10.17 -13.12
N ASN A 151 17.72 -10.80 -11.94
CA ASN A 151 17.80 -10.13 -10.63
C ASN A 151 16.82 -8.96 -10.51
N PRO A 152 15.49 -9.21 -10.59
CA PRO A 152 14.48 -8.15 -10.62
C PRO A 152 14.43 -7.34 -9.33
N GLU A 153 14.18 -6.05 -9.43
CA GLU A 153 13.98 -5.15 -8.28
C GLU A 153 12.59 -5.36 -7.66
N VAL A 154 12.48 -6.33 -6.77
CA VAL A 154 11.22 -6.74 -6.13
C VAL A 154 11.08 -6.07 -4.77
N PHE A 155 10.02 -5.30 -4.56
CA PHE A 155 9.73 -4.70 -3.25
C PHE A 155 8.78 -5.55 -2.40
N SER A 156 8.03 -6.48 -3.03
CA SER A 156 7.13 -7.38 -2.32
C SER A 156 7.01 -8.71 -3.06
N ALA A 157 7.14 -9.80 -2.32
CA ALA A 157 6.86 -11.16 -2.78
C ALA A 157 5.62 -11.69 -2.05
N VAL A 158 4.67 -12.26 -2.78
CA VAL A 158 3.46 -12.82 -2.20
C VAL A 158 3.44 -14.32 -2.44
N ILE A 159 3.36 -15.10 -1.38
CA ILE A 159 3.09 -16.54 -1.45
C ILE A 159 1.69 -16.82 -0.94
N SER A 160 0.96 -17.73 -1.59
CA SER A 160 -0.44 -17.97 -1.30
C SER A 160 -0.86 -19.42 -1.54
N LYS A 161 -1.95 -19.82 -0.88
CA LYS A 161 -2.56 -21.15 -1.00
C LYS A 161 -4.08 -21.06 -0.81
N GLU A 162 -4.84 -21.94 -1.49
CA GLU A 162 -6.31 -22.09 -1.34
C GLU A 162 -6.72 -22.78 -0.04
N SER A 163 -5.77 -23.29 0.72
CA SER A 163 -5.96 -23.88 2.05
C SER A 163 -5.18 -23.08 3.08
N THR A 164 -5.01 -23.62 4.29
CA THR A 164 -4.23 -22.92 5.31
C THR A 164 -2.73 -22.84 5.00
N LEU A 165 -2.18 -21.63 5.12
CA LEU A 165 -0.72 -21.40 5.09
C LEU A 165 -0.07 -21.58 6.48
N LYS A 166 -0.87 -21.58 7.56
CA LYS A 166 -0.36 -21.61 8.94
C LYS A 166 0.53 -22.84 9.22
N GLU A 167 0.22 -23.96 8.61
CA GLU A 167 1.02 -25.19 8.76
C GLU A 167 2.44 -25.06 8.22
N PHE A 168 2.70 -24.10 7.32
CA PHE A 168 4.01 -23.89 6.73
C PHE A 168 4.84 -22.84 7.47
N PHE A 169 4.25 -22.03 8.36
CA PHE A 169 4.97 -20.96 9.06
C PHE A 169 6.14 -21.44 9.90
N SER A 170 6.03 -22.64 10.51
CA SER A 170 7.13 -23.24 11.28
C SER A 170 8.35 -23.59 10.42
N PHE A 171 8.19 -23.69 9.11
CA PHE A 171 9.25 -23.99 8.16
C PHE A 171 9.78 -22.74 7.44
N PHE A 172 9.09 -21.59 7.58
CA PHE A 172 9.53 -20.34 6.99
C PHE A 172 10.38 -19.56 7.99
N ASN A 173 11.69 -19.62 7.83
CA ASN A 173 12.62 -18.88 8.66
C ASN A 173 12.77 -17.46 8.16
N ILE A 174 12.34 -16.51 8.97
CA ILE A 174 12.53 -15.08 8.72
C ILE A 174 13.93 -14.72 9.19
N ASN A 175 14.70 -14.08 8.31
CA ASN A 175 15.95 -13.43 8.69
C ASN A 175 15.68 -11.95 9.07
N GLU A 176 16.69 -11.25 9.53
CA GLU A 176 16.59 -9.85 9.95
C GLU A 176 16.30 -8.88 8.80
N ASN A 177 16.44 -9.31 7.53
CA ASN A 177 16.29 -8.47 6.35
C ASN A 177 14.87 -8.46 5.77
N ILE A 178 14.01 -9.41 6.16
CA ILE A 178 12.65 -9.55 5.63
C ILE A 178 11.61 -9.58 6.74
N THR A 179 10.45 -9.05 6.44
CA THR A 179 9.25 -9.14 7.27
C THR A 179 8.09 -9.68 6.45
N TYR A 180 7.02 -10.15 7.12
CA TYR A 180 5.81 -10.55 6.41
C TYR A 180 4.55 -10.08 7.12
N THR A 181 3.49 -9.90 6.33
CA THR A 181 2.12 -9.73 6.81
C THR A 181 1.29 -10.92 6.35
N TYR A 182 0.66 -11.62 7.31
CA TYR A 182 -0.29 -12.68 7.00
C TYR A 182 -1.68 -12.11 6.76
N ILE A 183 -2.30 -12.54 5.67
CA ILE A 183 -3.64 -12.08 5.30
C ILE A 183 -4.50 -13.30 4.96
N ASN A 184 -5.68 -13.35 5.59
CA ASN A 184 -6.73 -14.31 5.27
C ASN A 184 -7.84 -13.57 4.54
N LYS A 185 -7.98 -13.82 3.23
CA LYS A 185 -9.10 -13.32 2.44
C LYS A 185 -10.24 -14.31 2.48
N LYS A 186 -11.30 -13.94 3.20
CA LYS A 186 -12.61 -14.59 3.07
C LYS A 186 -13.31 -13.99 1.87
N GLY A 187 -13.50 -14.82 0.83
CA GLY A 187 -14.17 -14.39 -0.38
C GLY A 187 -15.60 -13.90 -0.08
N LYS A 188 -15.90 -12.65 -0.43
CA LYS A 188 -17.26 -12.16 -0.60
C LYS A 188 -17.36 -11.70 -2.04
N TYR A 189 -18.01 -12.51 -2.88
CA TYR A 189 -18.32 -12.08 -4.23
C TYR A 189 -19.80 -11.74 -4.38
N ARG A 190 -20.05 -10.68 -5.12
CA ARG A 190 -21.34 -10.43 -5.76
C ARG A 190 -21.46 -11.45 -6.89
N ASP A 191 -22.63 -12.08 -7.01
CA ASP A 191 -23.05 -12.93 -8.11
C ASP A 191 -22.47 -14.36 -8.18
N ASN A 192 -22.90 -15.24 -7.23
CA ASN A 192 -22.96 -16.71 -7.34
C ASN A 192 -21.68 -17.48 -7.77
N ILE A 193 -20.50 -16.90 -7.69
CA ILE A 193 -19.25 -17.64 -7.80
C ILE A 193 -18.77 -17.93 -6.39
N ILE A 194 -18.73 -19.22 -6.03
CA ILE A 194 -18.18 -19.70 -4.76
C ILE A 194 -16.69 -19.38 -4.79
N ASP A 195 -16.31 -18.30 -4.10
CA ASP A 195 -14.93 -17.93 -3.94
C ASP A 195 -14.32 -18.77 -2.85
N LYS A 196 -13.29 -19.51 -3.19
CA LYS A 196 -12.52 -20.25 -2.21
C LYS A 196 -11.73 -19.27 -1.35
N GLU A 197 -11.82 -19.43 -0.04
CA GLU A 197 -10.94 -18.73 0.89
C GLU A 197 -9.48 -19.05 0.52
N TYR A 198 -8.65 -18.03 0.46
CA TYR A 198 -7.22 -18.23 0.31
C TYR A 198 -6.45 -17.36 1.30
N GLU A 199 -5.32 -17.90 1.72
CA GLU A 199 -4.40 -17.22 2.62
C GLU A 199 -3.14 -16.82 1.87
N TYR A 200 -2.56 -15.69 2.25
CA TYR A 200 -1.28 -15.28 1.68
C TYR A 200 -0.37 -14.58 2.69
N LEU A 201 0.92 -14.71 2.46
CA LEU A 201 1.96 -13.90 3.07
C LEU A 201 2.42 -12.85 2.08
N ASN A 202 2.37 -11.61 2.49
CA ASN A 202 3.02 -10.51 1.80
C ASN A 202 4.38 -10.29 2.47
N ILE A 203 5.46 -10.59 1.76
CA ILE A 203 6.83 -10.56 2.26
C ILE A 203 7.53 -9.34 1.64
N SER A 204 8.13 -8.52 2.48
CA SER A 204 8.83 -7.28 2.07
C SER A 204 10.14 -7.13 2.86
N PRO A 205 11.03 -6.21 2.44
CA PRO A 205 12.17 -5.85 3.27
C PRO A 205 11.74 -5.39 4.66
N THR A 206 12.55 -5.70 5.68
CA THR A 206 12.30 -5.26 7.06
C THR A 206 12.52 -3.75 7.24
N HIS A 207 12.06 -3.19 8.37
CA HIS A 207 12.16 -1.77 8.70
C HIS A 207 11.60 -0.88 7.57
N ILE A 208 10.39 -1.21 7.12
CA ILE A 208 9.69 -0.47 6.07
C ILE A 208 8.23 -0.41 6.42
N THR A 209 7.80 0.79 6.84
CA THR A 209 6.41 1.11 7.13
C THR A 209 6.04 2.44 6.48
N LYS A 210 4.75 2.74 6.40
CA LYS A 210 4.29 4.08 5.96
C LYS A 210 4.85 5.18 6.85
N ASP A 211 5.00 4.92 8.16
CA ASP A 211 5.57 5.87 9.13
C ASP A 211 7.06 6.12 8.90
N GLU A 212 7.84 5.09 8.55
CA GLU A 212 9.25 5.29 8.21
C GLU A 212 9.42 6.14 6.94
N GLY A 213 8.55 5.92 5.92
CA GLY A 213 8.48 6.78 4.75
C GLY A 213 8.11 8.23 5.10
N LEU A 214 7.15 8.41 6.00
CA LEU A 214 6.72 9.74 6.49
C LEU A 214 7.80 10.41 7.36
N THR A 215 8.48 9.64 8.19
CA THR A 215 9.62 10.10 8.99
C THR A 215 10.75 10.61 8.10
N PHE A 216 11.08 9.86 7.03
CA PHE A 216 12.04 10.31 6.05
C PHE A 216 11.63 11.62 5.37
N LEU A 217 10.35 11.79 4.99
CA LEU A 217 9.85 13.05 4.42
C LEU A 217 9.89 14.20 5.44
N SER A 218 9.62 13.92 6.72
CA SER A 218 9.79 14.87 7.82
C SER A 218 11.19 15.47 7.84
N GLU A 219 12.19 14.62 7.79
CA GLU A 219 13.61 15.01 7.76
C GLU A 219 13.97 15.73 6.46
N TYR A 220 13.56 15.17 5.32
CA TYR A 220 13.86 15.71 3.98
C TYR A 220 13.30 17.14 3.79
N LEU A 221 12.09 17.39 4.29
CA LEU A 221 11.40 18.68 4.20
C LEU A 221 11.70 19.62 5.40
N ASN A 222 12.39 19.11 6.42
CA ASN A 222 12.59 19.81 7.68
C ASN A 222 11.25 20.27 8.31
N ILE A 223 10.24 19.37 8.27
CA ILE A 223 8.91 19.57 8.86
C ILE A 223 8.79 18.62 10.05
N PRO A 224 8.66 19.10 11.30
CA PRO A 224 8.53 18.23 12.46
C PRO A 224 7.19 17.49 12.44
N LYS A 225 7.14 16.29 13.04
CA LYS A 225 5.93 15.45 13.05
C LYS A 225 4.72 16.13 13.68
N GLU A 226 4.94 17.06 14.60
CA GLU A 226 3.90 17.88 15.25
C GLU A 226 3.15 18.78 14.26
N ASP A 227 3.79 19.15 13.14
CA ASP A 227 3.20 19.94 12.05
C ASP A 227 2.63 19.07 10.92
N MET A 228 2.47 17.76 11.16
CA MET A 228 1.92 16.80 10.20
C MET A 228 0.54 16.30 10.63
N MET A 229 -0.29 16.01 9.64
CA MET A 229 -1.54 15.28 9.78
C MET A 229 -1.47 13.98 9.01
N ALA A 230 -1.84 12.86 9.61
CA ALA A 230 -1.93 11.56 8.97
C ALA A 230 -3.36 11.02 9.02
N ILE A 231 -3.84 10.44 7.91
CA ILE A 231 -5.21 9.91 7.78
C ILE A 231 -5.14 8.49 7.21
N GLY A 232 -5.86 7.54 7.83
CA GLY A 232 -5.87 6.15 7.38
C GLY A 232 -6.99 5.33 8.01
N ASP A 233 -7.03 4.02 7.67
CA ASP A 233 -8.09 3.11 8.09
C ASP A 233 -7.60 1.75 8.63
N ASN A 234 -6.37 1.34 8.32
CA ASN A 234 -5.94 -0.04 8.55
C ASN A 234 -4.63 -0.12 9.34
N ILE A 235 -4.26 -1.34 9.74
CA ILE A 235 -3.11 -1.60 10.61
C ILE A 235 -1.77 -1.07 10.06
N ASN A 236 -1.60 -1.01 8.74
CA ASN A 236 -0.42 -0.42 8.10
C ASN A 236 -0.36 1.11 8.18
N ASP A 237 -1.44 1.76 8.65
CA ASP A 237 -1.53 3.21 8.91
C ASP A 237 -1.32 3.56 10.39
N LEU A 238 -1.38 2.54 11.27
CA LEU A 238 -1.42 2.73 12.71
C LEU A 238 -0.26 3.63 13.20
N GLU A 239 0.96 3.29 12.81
CA GLU A 239 2.16 4.02 13.27
C GLU A 239 2.18 5.46 12.75
N MET A 240 1.86 5.70 11.47
CA MET A 240 1.84 7.07 10.94
C MET A 240 0.74 7.93 11.58
N ILE A 241 -0.41 7.33 11.94
CA ILE A 241 -1.51 8.01 12.65
C ILE A 241 -1.10 8.32 14.09
N GLN A 242 -0.47 7.35 14.76
CA GLN A 242 -0.02 7.53 16.16
C GLN A 242 1.07 8.58 16.29
N ASN A 243 1.98 8.66 15.31
CA ASN A 243 3.19 9.47 15.38
C ASN A 243 3.03 10.88 14.79
N ALA A 244 1.99 11.15 14.00
CA ALA A 244 1.70 12.49 13.49
C ALA A 244 1.16 13.41 14.60
N GLY A 245 1.37 14.72 14.44
CA GLY A 245 0.80 15.72 15.35
C GLY A 245 -0.74 15.69 15.38
N ILE A 246 -1.37 15.36 14.26
CA ILE A 246 -2.80 15.06 14.15
C ILE A 246 -2.97 13.71 13.44
N GLY A 247 -3.32 12.69 14.19
CA GLY A 247 -3.70 11.40 13.65
C GLY A 247 -5.21 11.27 13.47
N VAL A 248 -5.68 10.90 12.29
CA VAL A 248 -7.10 10.75 11.97
C VAL A 248 -7.40 9.34 11.49
N ALA A 249 -8.37 8.70 12.11
CA ALA A 249 -8.98 7.47 11.64
C ALA A 249 -10.31 7.78 10.95
N VAL A 250 -10.60 7.17 9.81
CA VAL A 250 -11.96 7.21 9.27
C VAL A 250 -12.88 6.33 10.11
N VAL A 251 -14.19 6.61 10.13
CA VAL A 251 -15.15 5.83 10.93
C VAL A 251 -15.20 4.35 10.55
N ASP A 252 -14.84 4.03 9.31
CA ASP A 252 -14.78 2.64 8.81
C ASP A 252 -13.44 1.94 9.15
N ALA A 253 -12.50 2.62 9.81
CA ALA A 253 -11.20 2.08 10.21
C ALA A 253 -11.31 0.94 11.23
N THR A 254 -10.23 0.17 11.36
CA THR A 254 -10.12 -0.87 12.39
C THR A 254 -10.09 -0.24 13.79
N ASP A 255 -10.51 -1.02 14.80
CA ASP A 255 -10.58 -0.53 16.18
C ASP A 255 -9.19 -0.14 16.72
N ASP A 256 -8.14 -0.87 16.34
CA ASP A 256 -6.76 -0.56 16.74
C ASP A 256 -6.33 0.83 16.22
N VAL A 257 -6.67 1.17 14.98
CA VAL A 257 -6.36 2.47 14.38
C VAL A 257 -7.18 3.59 15.04
N LYS A 258 -8.46 3.35 15.30
CA LYS A 258 -9.31 4.31 16.01
C LYS A 258 -8.80 4.61 17.44
N ALA A 259 -8.25 3.59 18.10
CA ALA A 259 -7.75 3.73 19.48
C ALA A 259 -6.55 4.67 19.62
N VAL A 260 -5.73 4.80 18.56
CA VAL A 260 -4.53 5.67 18.55
C VAL A 260 -4.79 7.05 17.92
N ALA A 261 -5.92 7.22 17.22
CA ALA A 261 -6.22 8.44 16.50
C ALA A 261 -6.61 9.59 17.43
N THR A 262 -6.15 10.80 17.12
CA THR A 262 -6.60 12.05 17.75
C THR A 262 -8.06 12.38 17.44
N TYR A 263 -8.49 11.96 16.24
CA TYR A 263 -9.85 12.18 15.77
C TYR A 263 -10.34 10.99 14.93
N VAL A 264 -11.58 10.60 15.13
CA VAL A 264 -12.30 9.64 14.29
C VAL A 264 -13.39 10.39 13.54
N THR A 265 -13.46 10.25 12.22
CA THR A 265 -14.49 10.93 11.42
C THR A 265 -15.88 10.41 11.75
N GLU A 266 -16.90 11.25 11.54
CA GLU A 266 -18.31 10.85 11.66
C GLU A 266 -18.83 10.28 10.34
N LYS A 267 -18.32 10.82 9.21
CA LYS A 267 -18.67 10.39 7.86
C LYS A 267 -17.90 9.13 7.47
N ARG A 268 -18.55 8.31 6.64
CA ARG A 268 -17.91 7.18 5.98
C ARG A 268 -17.05 7.65 4.81
N VAL A 269 -16.17 6.78 4.32
CA VAL A 269 -15.32 7.06 3.16
C VAL A 269 -16.14 7.50 1.95
N SER A 270 -17.23 6.79 1.63
CA SER A 270 -18.15 7.15 0.55
C SER A 270 -18.91 8.47 0.74
N GLU A 271 -18.91 9.02 1.95
CA GLU A 271 -19.59 10.27 2.32
C GLU A 271 -18.60 11.44 2.46
N GLY A 272 -17.32 11.22 2.18
CA GLY A 272 -16.27 12.25 2.25
C GLY A 272 -15.62 12.37 3.63
N ALA A 273 -15.29 11.25 4.29
CA ALA A 273 -14.55 11.21 5.55
C ALA A 273 -13.22 11.99 5.48
N PHE A 274 -12.47 11.86 4.39
CA PHE A 274 -11.25 12.63 4.17
C PHE A 274 -11.54 14.15 4.17
N ALA A 275 -12.56 14.58 3.42
CA ALA A 275 -12.92 15.99 3.36
C ALA A 275 -13.39 16.54 4.72
N GLU A 276 -14.10 15.72 5.51
CA GLU A 276 -14.47 16.07 6.88
C GLU A 276 -13.22 16.36 7.72
N ALA A 277 -12.25 15.44 7.70
CA ALA A 277 -11.00 15.59 8.44
C ALA A 277 -10.26 16.88 8.04
N ILE A 278 -10.10 17.12 6.75
CA ILE A 278 -9.45 18.33 6.24
C ILE A 278 -10.20 19.59 6.67
N ASN A 279 -11.52 19.60 6.55
CA ASN A 279 -12.32 20.78 6.92
C ASN A 279 -12.33 21.06 8.42
N LYS A 280 -12.19 20.04 9.26
CA LYS A 280 -12.10 20.20 10.71
C LYS A 280 -10.81 20.89 11.15
N PHE A 281 -9.68 20.54 10.54
CA PHE A 281 -8.37 20.99 10.99
C PHE A 281 -7.76 22.13 10.16
N LEU A 282 -8.25 22.36 8.95
CA LEU A 282 -7.83 23.45 8.07
C LEU A 282 -8.89 24.54 7.95
N ASN A 283 -9.25 25.15 9.03
CA ASN A 283 -10.17 26.31 9.01
C ASN A 283 -9.56 27.54 8.34
#